data_5990aa8b13a520e7653f462e2c1a7404
#
_entry.id   5990aa8b13a520e7653f462e2c1a7404
#
_cell.length_a   1.000
_cell.length_b   1.000
_cell.length_c   1.000
_cell.angle_alpha   90.00
_cell.angle_beta   90.00
_cell.angle_gamma   90.00
#
_symmetry.space_group_name_H-M   'P 1'
#
loop_
_entity.id
_entity.type
_entity.pdbx_description
1 polymer ?
#
loop_
_entity_poly.entity_id
_entity_poly.type
_entity_poly.pdbx_seq_one_letter_code
_entity_poly.pdbx_strand_id
1 'polypeptide(L)'
;MKKLFYIIIPVLLLSCNKRLDGFLFNNSTIEAYLLDDYLGEIPFPLDSSYDIPSDLIHLFHFNIQDQGKDLKVYAIYVGDLNTIATDTVILYCHGNKDHMDFYWNRQKLLAHVGGKNRYGVLSFDYPGFGLSEGSPTEENMYAATEGALRWLVSNGVSDEQLISYGFSLGSAPATRIAANPQEFSLTPRILILENPFASSEVMVQSSSGLSFPGSYFTNIKIANAEEIKKVNQPFLWFHGSDDTFLTLAAHGQVVFNNYSGIRGKSVIVAGAQHDGEKGIPVVMGFSEYLNE
;
A
#
# COMPACT_ATOMS: atom_id res chain seq x y z
N MET A 1 -62.78 -24.68 10.30
CA MET A 1 -61.83 -23.75 10.97
C MET A 1 -60.41 -24.17 10.59
N LYS A 2 -59.83 -23.56 9.60
CA LYS A 2 -58.43 -23.84 9.17
C LYS A 2 -57.52 -22.97 10.01
N LYS A 3 -56.79 -23.59 10.94
CA LYS A 3 -55.71 -22.91 11.68
C LYS A 3 -54.55 -22.66 10.70
N LEU A 4 -54.38 -21.41 10.31
CA LEU A 4 -53.23 -20.93 9.57
C LEU A 4 -52.04 -20.91 10.51
N PHE A 5 -51.17 -21.89 10.40
CA PHE A 5 -49.85 -21.88 11.05
C PHE A 5 -49.01 -20.81 10.35
N TYR A 6 -48.90 -19.66 11.00
CA TYR A 6 -47.79 -18.72 10.69
C TYR A 6 -46.52 -19.38 11.21
N ILE A 7 -45.86 -20.11 10.34
CA ILE A 7 -44.42 -20.37 10.50
C ILE A 7 -43.77 -19.00 10.33
N ILE A 8 -43.58 -18.31 11.44
CA ILE A 8 -42.59 -17.29 11.58
C ILE A 8 -41.28 -18.07 11.39
N ILE A 9 -40.80 -18.12 10.15
CA ILE A 9 -39.41 -18.31 9.89
C ILE A 9 -38.78 -17.14 10.66
N PRO A 10 -38.09 -17.34 11.79
CA PRO A 10 -37.09 -16.43 12.22
C PRO A 10 -36.09 -16.55 11.07
N VAL A 11 -36.32 -15.72 10.07
CA VAL A 11 -35.26 -15.45 9.12
C VAL A 11 -34.09 -15.26 10.00
N LEU A 12 -33.25 -16.18 9.93
CA LEU A 12 -31.88 -16.19 10.19
C LEU A 12 -31.26 -14.90 9.63
N LEU A 13 -31.60 -13.80 10.27
CA LEU A 13 -30.79 -12.62 10.46
C LEU A 13 -29.67 -12.97 11.44
N LEU A 14 -29.37 -14.24 11.61
CA LEU A 14 -28.08 -14.73 11.97
C LEU A 14 -27.19 -14.41 10.79
N SER A 15 -26.88 -13.07 10.70
CA SER A 15 -25.54 -12.67 10.46
C SER A 15 -24.80 -13.60 9.48
N CYS A 16 -25.19 -13.59 8.23
CA CYS A 16 -24.15 -13.52 7.25
C CYS A 16 -23.55 -12.10 7.32
N ASN A 17 -22.85 -11.78 8.40
CA ASN A 17 -21.72 -10.91 8.38
C ASN A 17 -20.64 -11.64 7.59
N LYS A 18 -20.89 -11.88 6.32
CA LYS A 18 -19.85 -12.14 5.34
C LYS A 18 -19.20 -10.79 5.12
N ARG A 19 -18.35 -10.44 6.08
CA ARG A 19 -17.44 -9.33 5.95
C ARG A 19 -16.59 -9.61 4.74
N LEU A 20 -16.61 -8.71 3.80
CA LEU A 20 -15.73 -8.75 2.64
C LEU A 20 -14.39 -8.05 2.94
N ASP A 21 -14.06 -7.89 4.23
CA ASP A 21 -12.81 -7.30 4.68
C ASP A 21 -11.59 -8.06 4.12
N GLY A 22 -11.72 -9.39 3.92
CA GLY A 22 -10.69 -10.21 3.27
C GLY A 22 -10.37 -9.82 1.83
N PHE A 23 -11.22 -9.05 1.14
CA PHE A 23 -10.87 -8.50 -0.17
C PHE A 23 -9.82 -7.39 -0.08
N LEU A 24 -9.73 -6.74 1.07
CA LEU A 24 -8.73 -5.71 1.34
C LEU A 24 -7.40 -6.29 1.80
N PHE A 25 -7.39 -7.50 2.36
CA PHE A 25 -6.21 -8.15 2.90
C PHE A 25 -6.10 -9.57 2.34
N ASN A 26 -5.42 -9.72 1.20
CA ASN A 26 -5.15 -11.01 0.56
C ASN A 26 -3.72 -11.46 0.91
N ASN A 27 -3.44 -11.50 2.20
CA ASN A 27 -2.14 -11.81 2.76
C ASN A 27 -1.81 -13.31 2.70
N SER A 28 -0.52 -13.62 2.66
CA SER A 28 0.02 -14.94 2.94
C SER A 28 1.12 -14.87 4.00
N THR A 29 1.30 -15.96 4.74
CA THR A 29 2.38 -16.13 5.71
C THR A 29 3.46 -17.04 5.14
N ILE A 30 4.71 -16.81 5.52
CA ILE A 30 5.88 -17.51 5.03
C ILE A 30 6.78 -17.95 6.19
N GLU A 31 7.77 -18.78 5.91
CA GLU A 31 8.79 -19.19 6.89
C GLU A 31 10.10 -18.41 6.71
N ALA A 32 10.36 -17.85 5.53
CA ALA A 32 11.53 -17.03 5.22
C ALA A 32 11.26 -16.11 4.03
N TYR A 33 11.90 -14.95 3.98
CA TYR A 33 11.96 -14.12 2.78
C TYR A 33 13.01 -14.67 1.82
N LEU A 34 12.66 -14.75 0.55
CA LEU A 34 13.48 -15.32 -0.51
C LEU A 34 14.04 -14.24 -1.45
N LEU A 35 13.48 -13.04 -1.46
CA LEU A 35 13.87 -11.89 -2.29
C LEU A 35 13.96 -12.25 -3.78
N ASP A 36 15.17 -12.25 -4.34
CA ASP A 36 15.40 -12.56 -5.75
C ASP A 36 15.01 -13.99 -6.15
N ASP A 37 14.95 -14.92 -5.20
CA ASP A 37 14.51 -16.30 -5.40
C ASP A 37 12.99 -16.47 -5.32
N TYR A 38 12.23 -15.41 -4.97
CA TYR A 38 10.79 -15.45 -4.93
C TYR A 38 10.19 -15.05 -6.30
N LEU A 39 9.20 -15.83 -6.73
CA LEU A 39 8.59 -15.61 -8.06
C LEU A 39 7.74 -14.33 -8.18
N GLY A 40 7.50 -13.63 -7.14
CA GLY A 40 6.94 -12.28 -7.05
C GLY A 40 5.83 -11.88 -8.02
N GLU A 41 5.68 -10.58 -8.19
CA GLU A 41 4.80 -9.95 -9.18
C GLU A 41 5.35 -10.15 -10.58
N ILE A 42 4.74 -11.06 -11.33
CA ILE A 42 5.25 -11.50 -12.63
C ILE A 42 4.42 -10.92 -13.76
N PRO A 43 5.11 -10.70 -14.86
CA PRO A 43 6.56 -10.65 -15.06
C PRO A 43 7.05 -9.21 -14.91
N PHE A 44 7.95 -9.06 -13.98
CA PHE A 44 8.70 -7.84 -13.81
C PHE A 44 10.17 -8.18 -14.15
N PRO A 45 10.52 -8.39 -15.41
CA PRO A 45 11.83 -8.87 -15.79
C PRO A 45 12.83 -7.72 -15.68
N LEU A 46 13.27 -7.42 -14.47
CA LEU A 46 14.40 -6.55 -14.25
C LEU A 46 15.66 -7.27 -14.66
N ASP A 47 16.48 -6.64 -15.49
CA ASP A 47 17.81 -7.15 -15.81
C ASP A 47 18.79 -6.89 -14.65
N SER A 48 19.98 -7.49 -14.73
CA SER A 48 20.99 -7.39 -13.67
C SER A 48 21.50 -5.97 -13.37
N SER A 49 21.15 -4.97 -14.17
CA SER A 49 21.47 -3.57 -13.86
C SER A 49 20.66 -3.03 -12.67
N TYR A 50 19.55 -3.70 -12.34
CA TYR A 50 18.70 -3.40 -11.19
C TYR A 50 19.02 -4.23 -9.95
N ASP A 51 20.02 -5.11 -10.00
CA ASP A 51 20.40 -5.89 -8.83
C ASP A 51 20.94 -4.98 -7.72
N ILE A 52 20.52 -5.28 -6.50
CA ILE A 52 20.96 -4.57 -5.31
C ILE A 52 22.13 -5.33 -4.67
N PRO A 53 23.27 -4.68 -4.41
CA PRO A 53 24.34 -5.29 -3.61
C PRO A 53 23.83 -5.79 -2.26
N SER A 54 24.25 -6.98 -1.85
CA SER A 54 23.75 -7.62 -0.63
C SER A 54 24.04 -6.83 0.66
N ASP A 55 25.08 -6.01 0.68
CA ASP A 55 25.42 -5.11 1.77
C ASP A 55 24.51 -3.89 1.89
N LEU A 56 23.67 -3.64 0.88
CA LEU A 56 22.63 -2.61 0.90
C LEU A 56 21.23 -3.17 1.20
N ILE A 57 21.08 -4.47 1.43
CA ILE A 57 19.81 -5.12 1.75
C ILE A 57 19.77 -5.45 3.24
N HIS A 58 18.89 -4.80 3.98
CA HIS A 58 18.78 -4.97 5.42
C HIS A 58 17.40 -5.48 5.80
N LEU A 59 17.29 -6.78 6.06
CA LEU A 59 16.09 -7.41 6.62
C LEU A 59 16.14 -7.30 8.15
N PHE A 60 15.09 -6.76 8.75
CA PHE A 60 14.98 -6.58 10.19
C PHE A 60 13.52 -6.62 10.64
N HIS A 61 13.27 -6.46 11.93
CA HIS A 61 11.93 -6.25 12.46
C HIS A 61 11.93 -5.12 13.49
N PHE A 62 10.78 -4.48 13.65
CA PHE A 62 10.47 -3.58 14.74
C PHE A 62 9.19 -4.05 15.44
N ASN A 63 8.95 -3.54 16.65
CA ASN A 63 7.76 -3.91 17.41
C ASN A 63 6.70 -2.82 17.33
N ILE A 64 5.45 -3.27 17.27
CA ILE A 64 4.26 -2.43 17.45
C ILE A 64 3.43 -2.95 18.60
N GLN A 65 2.48 -2.15 19.09
CA GLN A 65 1.52 -2.55 20.11
C GLN A 65 0.16 -2.88 19.49
N ASP A 66 -0.37 -4.05 19.80
CA ASP A 66 -1.75 -4.43 19.52
C ASP A 66 -2.41 -4.96 20.79
N GLN A 67 -3.41 -4.25 21.30
CA GLN A 67 -4.17 -4.61 22.51
C GLN A 67 -3.28 -4.98 23.71
N GLY A 68 -2.14 -4.27 23.88
CA GLY A 68 -1.19 -4.48 24.96
C GLY A 68 -0.21 -5.64 24.73
N LYS A 69 -0.14 -6.17 23.53
CA LYS A 69 0.87 -7.17 23.10
C LYS A 69 1.86 -6.54 22.15
N ASP A 70 3.13 -6.90 22.30
CA ASP A 70 4.16 -6.61 21.30
C ASP A 70 3.98 -7.54 20.12
N LEU A 71 3.90 -6.99 18.92
CA LEU A 71 3.91 -7.72 17.66
C LEU A 71 5.16 -7.32 16.86
N LYS A 72 5.86 -8.31 16.32
CA LYS A 72 6.97 -8.08 15.40
C LYS A 72 6.45 -7.80 14.01
N VAL A 73 6.89 -6.70 13.44
CA VAL A 73 6.65 -6.32 12.05
C VAL A 73 7.98 -6.38 11.30
N TYR A 74 8.03 -7.18 10.25
CA TYR A 74 9.23 -7.35 9.44
C TYR A 74 9.30 -6.29 8.34
N ALA A 75 10.51 -5.84 8.07
CA ALA A 75 10.79 -4.78 7.11
C ALA A 75 12.11 -5.05 6.37
N ILE A 76 12.22 -4.51 5.17
CA ILE A 76 13.44 -4.47 4.37
C ILE A 76 13.78 -3.01 4.09
N TYR A 77 15.00 -2.61 4.44
CA TYR A 77 15.56 -1.35 3.98
C TYR A 77 16.60 -1.65 2.90
N VAL A 78 16.47 -1.00 1.77
CA VAL A 78 17.43 -1.01 0.66
C VAL A 78 18.15 0.33 0.66
N GLY A 79 19.44 0.34 0.92
CA GLY A 79 20.26 1.54 0.98
C GLY A 79 21.41 1.42 1.98
N ASP A 80 22.32 2.40 1.98
CA ASP A 80 23.44 2.43 2.93
C ASP A 80 22.99 3.03 4.27
N LEU A 81 23.06 2.24 5.35
CA LEU A 81 22.71 2.69 6.71
C LEU A 81 23.65 3.80 7.22
N ASN A 82 24.86 3.94 6.68
CA ASN A 82 25.77 5.02 7.08
C ASN A 82 25.35 6.38 6.52
N THR A 83 24.58 6.40 5.42
CA THR A 83 24.14 7.64 4.77
C THR A 83 22.63 7.89 4.89
N ILE A 84 21.87 6.98 5.47
CA ILE A 84 20.40 7.07 5.60
C ILE A 84 19.93 8.42 6.15
N ALA A 85 20.67 9.01 7.11
CA ALA A 85 20.35 10.30 7.71
C ALA A 85 20.50 11.50 6.75
N THR A 86 21.06 11.30 5.56
CA THR A 86 21.26 12.35 4.54
C THR A 86 20.63 12.01 3.20
N ASP A 87 20.25 10.75 3.01
CA ASP A 87 19.65 10.26 1.77
C ASP A 87 18.17 10.63 1.68
N THR A 88 17.65 10.66 0.48
CA THR A 88 16.19 10.62 0.30
C THR A 88 15.70 9.19 0.51
N VAL A 89 14.65 9.02 1.30
CA VAL A 89 14.08 7.71 1.62
C VAL A 89 12.65 7.62 1.12
N ILE A 90 12.36 6.56 0.37
CA ILE A 90 11.01 6.20 -0.05
C ILE A 90 10.46 5.19 0.95
N LEU A 91 9.39 5.56 1.66
CA LEU A 91 8.57 4.59 2.39
C LEU A 91 7.60 3.97 1.40
N TYR A 92 7.87 2.73 1.01
CA TYR A 92 7.05 1.98 0.08
C TYR A 92 6.00 1.14 0.82
N CYS A 93 4.75 1.54 0.71
CA CYS A 93 3.60 0.80 1.21
C CYS A 93 3.06 -0.09 0.10
N HIS A 94 3.21 -1.40 0.24
CA HIS A 94 2.88 -2.37 -0.79
C HIS A 94 1.37 -2.67 -0.90
N GLY A 95 0.97 -3.37 -1.95
CA GLY A 95 -0.41 -3.79 -2.20
C GLY A 95 -0.90 -4.89 -1.25
N ASN A 96 -2.13 -5.36 -1.48
CA ASN A 96 -2.79 -6.29 -0.56
C ASN A 96 -2.44 -7.76 -0.74
N LYS A 97 -1.63 -8.12 -1.75
CA LYS A 97 -1.38 -9.51 -2.13
C LYS A 97 -0.09 -10.03 -1.48
N ASP A 98 -0.13 -11.29 -1.04
CA ASP A 98 1.02 -12.03 -0.52
C ASP A 98 1.77 -11.31 0.64
N HIS A 99 2.97 -10.79 0.38
CA HIS A 99 3.90 -10.15 1.32
C HIS A 99 4.96 -9.34 0.55
N MET A 100 5.91 -8.72 1.24
CA MET A 100 6.86 -7.80 0.59
C MET A 100 7.81 -8.46 -0.42
N ASP A 101 8.10 -9.78 -0.35
CA ASP A 101 8.85 -10.50 -1.39
C ASP A 101 8.12 -10.47 -2.74
N PHE A 102 6.78 -10.54 -2.71
CA PHE A 102 5.99 -10.42 -3.94
C PHE A 102 6.27 -9.10 -4.66
N TYR A 103 6.56 -8.05 -3.91
CA TYR A 103 6.86 -6.71 -4.42
C TYR A 103 8.35 -6.38 -4.47
N TRP A 104 9.24 -7.38 -4.31
CA TRP A 104 10.69 -7.16 -4.25
C TRP A 104 11.23 -6.42 -5.47
N ASN A 105 10.78 -6.78 -6.66
CA ASN A 105 11.18 -6.10 -7.90
C ASN A 105 10.79 -4.63 -7.95
N ARG A 106 9.66 -4.24 -7.33
CA ARG A 106 9.30 -2.82 -7.20
C ARG A 106 10.24 -2.07 -6.25
N GLN A 107 10.65 -2.71 -5.17
CA GLN A 107 11.62 -2.12 -4.23
C GLN A 107 12.97 -1.91 -4.92
N LYS A 108 13.45 -2.90 -5.68
CA LYS A 108 14.67 -2.76 -6.51
C LYS A 108 14.55 -1.60 -7.50
N LEU A 109 13.44 -1.52 -8.21
CA LEU A 109 13.18 -0.45 -9.16
C LEU A 109 13.21 0.93 -8.48
N LEU A 110 12.50 1.09 -7.37
CA LEU A 110 12.45 2.36 -6.64
C LEU A 110 13.83 2.79 -6.08
N ALA A 111 14.68 1.84 -5.69
CA ALA A 111 16.05 2.16 -5.25
C ALA A 111 16.92 2.77 -6.36
N HIS A 112 16.50 2.67 -7.63
CA HIS A 112 17.19 3.24 -8.79
C HIS A 112 16.67 4.62 -9.22
N VAL A 113 15.67 5.17 -8.53
CA VAL A 113 15.19 6.54 -8.80
C VAL A 113 16.36 7.52 -8.70
N GLY A 114 16.51 8.37 -9.73
CA GLY A 114 17.60 9.36 -9.81
C GLY A 114 19.00 8.78 -10.00
N GLY A 115 19.14 7.48 -10.28
CA GLY A 115 20.38 6.76 -10.52
C GLY A 115 20.51 5.51 -9.67
N LYS A 116 21.40 4.62 -10.02
CA LYS A 116 21.58 3.33 -9.34
C LYS A 116 21.85 3.51 -7.84
N ASN A 117 21.02 2.86 -7.01
CA ASN A 117 21.12 2.87 -5.54
C ASN A 117 21.18 4.28 -4.92
N ARG A 118 20.52 5.25 -5.56
CA ARG A 118 20.57 6.65 -5.09
C ARG A 118 19.61 6.94 -3.96
N TYR A 119 18.47 6.23 -3.91
CA TYR A 119 17.44 6.42 -2.89
C TYR A 119 17.42 5.24 -1.93
N GLY A 120 17.24 5.52 -0.64
CA GLY A 120 16.84 4.50 0.32
C GLY A 120 15.38 4.09 0.11
N VAL A 121 15.06 2.80 0.22
CA VAL A 121 13.70 2.31 0.15
C VAL A 121 13.40 1.46 1.38
N LEU A 122 12.43 1.88 2.18
CA LEU A 122 11.92 1.09 3.29
C LEU A 122 10.57 0.49 2.90
N SER A 123 10.45 -0.83 2.92
CA SER A 123 9.18 -1.55 2.83
C SER A 123 8.98 -2.41 4.08
N PHE A 124 7.74 -2.71 4.41
CA PHE A 124 7.41 -3.53 5.58
C PHE A 124 6.13 -4.32 5.31
N ASP A 125 6.06 -5.52 5.88
CA ASP A 125 4.85 -6.32 5.83
C ASP A 125 3.86 -5.88 6.91
N TYR A 126 2.60 -5.67 6.51
CA TYR A 126 1.55 -5.40 7.48
C TYR A 126 1.34 -6.59 8.42
N PRO A 127 0.82 -6.40 9.65
CA PRO A 127 0.50 -7.50 10.55
C PRO A 127 -0.32 -8.60 9.88
N GLY A 128 0.16 -9.84 10.01
CA GLY A 128 -0.42 -11.02 9.35
C GLY A 128 0.07 -11.26 7.92
N PHE A 129 0.93 -10.41 7.36
CA PHE A 129 1.61 -10.64 6.08
C PHE A 129 3.03 -11.17 6.32
N GLY A 130 3.50 -12.07 5.45
CA GLY A 130 4.84 -12.61 5.50
C GLY A 130 5.20 -13.22 6.85
N LEU A 131 6.25 -12.70 7.48
CA LEU A 131 6.65 -13.07 8.85
C LEU A 131 6.08 -12.13 9.92
N SER A 132 5.37 -11.06 9.54
CA SER A 132 4.80 -10.10 10.50
C SER A 132 3.70 -10.73 11.34
N GLU A 133 3.82 -10.60 12.66
CA GLU A 133 2.89 -11.17 13.63
C GLU A 133 1.55 -10.43 13.65
N GLY A 134 0.51 -11.06 14.18
CA GLY A 134 -0.81 -10.47 14.38
C GLY A 134 -1.80 -10.75 13.25
N SER A 135 -2.73 -9.83 13.06
CA SER A 135 -3.79 -9.95 12.05
C SER A 135 -3.91 -8.66 11.23
N PRO A 136 -4.25 -8.76 9.94
CA PRO A 136 -4.42 -7.60 9.10
C PRO A 136 -5.73 -6.88 9.47
N THR A 137 -5.57 -5.72 10.10
CA THR A 137 -6.65 -4.76 10.40
C THR A 137 -6.23 -3.37 9.96
N GLU A 138 -7.18 -2.47 9.85
CA GLU A 138 -6.90 -1.07 9.55
C GLU A 138 -5.99 -0.44 10.61
N GLU A 139 -6.30 -0.67 11.88
CA GLU A 139 -5.53 -0.15 13.02
C GLU A 139 -4.10 -0.69 13.03
N ASN A 140 -3.93 -1.99 12.81
CA ASN A 140 -2.62 -2.64 12.81
C ASN A 140 -1.78 -2.21 11.60
N MET A 141 -2.40 -1.97 10.44
CA MET A 141 -1.71 -1.42 9.26
C MET A 141 -1.14 -0.02 9.56
N TYR A 142 -1.92 0.86 10.18
CA TYR A 142 -1.42 2.20 10.56
C TYR A 142 -0.40 2.14 11.69
N ALA A 143 -0.56 1.24 12.66
CA ALA A 143 0.43 1.03 13.71
C ALA A 143 1.77 0.53 13.14
N ALA A 144 1.75 -0.37 12.16
CA ALA A 144 2.95 -0.82 11.46
C ALA A 144 3.61 0.32 10.67
N THR A 145 2.80 1.15 10.00
CA THR A 145 3.30 2.33 9.31
C THR A 145 4.01 3.29 10.27
N GLU A 146 3.41 3.58 11.42
CA GLU A 146 4.07 4.41 12.45
C GLU A 146 5.34 3.75 13.00
N GLY A 147 5.34 2.43 13.18
CA GLY A 147 6.55 1.68 13.56
C GLY A 147 7.69 1.86 12.57
N ALA A 148 7.40 1.78 11.26
CA ALA A 148 8.35 2.03 10.19
C ALA A 148 8.89 3.47 10.22
N LEU A 149 8.01 4.46 10.42
CA LEU A 149 8.41 5.87 10.54
C LEU A 149 9.31 6.11 11.76
N ARG A 150 8.98 5.51 12.91
CA ARG A 150 9.84 5.60 14.12
C ARG A 150 11.21 4.99 13.89
N TRP A 151 11.29 3.88 13.14
CA TRP A 151 12.57 3.31 12.78
C TRP A 151 13.38 4.30 11.92
N LEU A 152 12.76 4.95 10.93
CA LEU A 152 13.42 6.01 10.14
C LEU A 152 13.92 7.16 11.01
N VAL A 153 13.09 7.66 11.93
CA VAL A 153 13.48 8.70 12.89
C VAL A 153 14.68 8.27 13.72
N SER A 154 14.71 7.02 14.21
CA SER A 154 15.82 6.50 15.01
C SER A 154 17.13 6.39 14.22
N ASN A 155 17.04 6.36 12.88
CA ASN A 155 18.17 6.40 11.97
C ASN A 155 18.46 7.81 11.41
N GLY A 156 17.85 8.85 11.99
CA GLY A 156 18.12 10.25 11.67
C GLY A 156 17.41 10.82 10.45
N VAL A 157 16.43 10.11 9.88
CA VAL A 157 15.62 10.60 8.76
C VAL A 157 14.65 11.69 9.25
N SER A 158 14.50 12.73 8.45
CA SER A 158 13.60 13.86 8.69
C SER A 158 12.48 13.93 7.63
N ASP A 159 11.47 14.77 7.86
CA ASP A 159 10.37 15.02 6.94
C ASP A 159 10.83 15.42 5.54
N GLU A 160 11.91 16.21 5.44
CA GLU A 160 12.44 16.70 4.17
C GLU A 160 13.05 15.61 3.29
N GLN A 161 13.37 14.45 3.87
CA GLN A 161 13.97 13.32 3.16
C GLN A 161 12.92 12.30 2.75
N LEU A 162 11.75 12.29 3.43
CA LEU A 162 10.75 11.25 3.26
C LEU A 162 9.86 11.47 2.03
N ILE A 163 9.76 10.44 1.21
CA ILE A 163 8.74 10.28 0.16
C ILE A 163 7.84 9.12 0.57
N SER A 164 6.54 9.34 0.60
CA SER A 164 5.57 8.26 0.80
C SER A 164 5.08 7.74 -0.53
N TYR A 165 5.22 6.45 -0.76
CA TYR A 165 4.77 5.78 -1.97
C TYR A 165 3.78 4.67 -1.60
N GLY A 166 2.55 4.74 -2.12
CA GLY A 166 1.53 3.73 -1.89
C GLY A 166 1.03 3.09 -3.18
N PHE A 167 1.16 1.76 -3.29
CA PHE A 167 0.58 0.98 -4.37
C PHE A 167 -0.69 0.27 -3.91
N SER A 168 -1.81 0.41 -4.64
CA SER A 168 -3.06 -0.31 -4.35
C SER A 168 -3.49 -0.13 -2.88
N LEU A 169 -3.54 -1.20 -2.06
CA LEU A 169 -3.81 -1.12 -0.61
C LEU A 169 -2.88 -0.12 0.09
N GLY A 170 -1.62 -0.10 -0.28
CA GLY A 170 -0.61 0.82 0.28
C GLY A 170 -0.94 2.29 0.10
N SER A 171 -1.88 2.64 -0.80
CA SER A 171 -2.38 4.01 -0.91
C SER A 171 -3.06 4.50 0.37
N ALA A 172 -3.60 3.59 1.20
CA ALA A 172 -4.22 3.94 2.47
C ALA A 172 -3.21 4.50 3.48
N PRO A 173 -2.17 3.75 3.91
CA PRO A 173 -1.18 4.28 4.83
C PRO A 173 -0.40 5.45 4.23
N ALA A 174 -0.04 5.42 2.94
CA ALA A 174 0.67 6.52 2.31
C ALA A 174 -0.12 7.84 2.32
N THR A 175 -1.42 7.80 2.03
CA THR A 175 -2.28 8.99 2.12
C THR A 175 -2.48 9.42 3.57
N ARG A 176 -2.68 8.47 4.49
CA ARG A 176 -2.96 8.75 5.90
C ARG A 176 -1.83 9.52 6.57
N ILE A 177 -0.57 9.13 6.36
CA ILE A 177 0.59 9.85 6.94
C ILE A 177 0.75 11.25 6.35
N ALA A 178 0.45 11.45 5.08
CA ALA A 178 0.51 12.77 4.45
C ALA A 178 -0.64 13.70 4.92
N ALA A 179 -1.81 13.13 5.18
CA ALA A 179 -3.02 13.86 5.57
C ALA A 179 -3.08 14.23 7.05
N ASN A 180 -2.41 13.47 7.93
CA ASN A 180 -2.56 13.60 9.39
C ASN A 180 -1.19 13.67 10.11
N PRO A 181 -0.39 14.72 9.87
CA PRO A 181 0.98 14.83 10.36
C PRO A 181 1.12 14.76 11.87
N GLN A 182 0.07 15.06 12.64
CA GLN A 182 0.11 14.98 14.11
C GLN A 182 -0.12 13.58 14.67
N GLU A 183 -0.48 12.61 13.83
CA GLU A 183 -0.68 11.21 14.23
C GLU A 183 0.58 10.36 14.03
N PHE A 184 1.57 10.88 13.30
CA PHE A 184 2.74 10.13 12.85
C PHE A 184 4.06 10.85 13.17
N SER A 185 5.12 10.07 13.33
CA SER A 185 6.45 10.56 13.69
C SER A 185 7.15 11.34 12.57
N LEU A 186 6.76 11.13 11.32
CA LEU A 186 7.27 11.86 10.16
C LEU A 186 6.12 12.21 9.21
N THR A 187 6.29 13.34 8.50
CA THR A 187 5.40 13.79 7.42
C THR A 187 6.15 13.73 6.10
N PRO A 188 5.65 13.03 5.08
CA PRO A 188 6.35 12.96 3.80
C PRO A 188 6.35 14.32 3.09
N ARG A 189 7.45 14.68 2.46
CA ARG A 189 7.54 15.89 1.62
C ARG A 189 6.82 15.74 0.26
N ILE A 190 6.62 14.51 -0.20
CA ILE A 190 5.95 14.15 -1.45
C ILE A 190 5.10 12.90 -1.19
N LEU A 191 3.88 12.91 -1.72
CA LEU A 191 3.01 11.75 -1.78
C LEU A 191 2.96 11.21 -3.21
N ILE A 192 3.20 9.91 -3.38
CA ILE A 192 3.05 9.19 -4.64
C ILE A 192 2.04 8.07 -4.45
N LEU A 193 1.03 8.00 -5.32
CA LEU A 193 0.05 6.92 -5.31
C LEU A 193 -0.02 6.26 -6.67
N GLU A 194 0.08 4.93 -6.69
CA GLU A 194 -0.09 4.11 -7.87
C GLU A 194 -1.34 3.24 -7.73
N ASN A 195 -2.27 3.35 -8.68
CA ASN A 195 -3.55 2.67 -8.68
C ASN A 195 -4.28 2.75 -7.32
N PRO A 196 -4.48 3.96 -6.74
CA PRO A 196 -5.13 4.09 -5.44
C PRO A 196 -6.62 3.76 -5.53
N PHE A 197 -7.19 3.22 -4.44
CA PHE A 197 -8.64 3.10 -4.30
C PHE A 197 -9.25 4.30 -3.56
N ALA A 198 -10.50 4.64 -3.89
CA ALA A 198 -11.19 5.79 -3.31
C ALA A 198 -11.56 5.55 -1.83
N SER A 199 -12.18 4.41 -1.55
CA SER A 199 -12.51 3.96 -0.19
C SER A 199 -12.72 2.46 -0.14
N SER A 200 -12.62 1.88 1.07
CA SER A 200 -12.94 0.46 1.30
C SER A 200 -14.36 0.11 0.88
N GLU A 201 -15.33 0.99 1.11
CA GLU A 201 -16.73 0.77 0.72
C GLU A 201 -16.89 0.69 -0.79
N VAL A 202 -16.29 1.62 -1.55
CA VAL A 202 -16.34 1.63 -3.03
C VAL A 202 -15.61 0.42 -3.59
N MET A 203 -14.47 0.05 -3.01
CA MET A 203 -13.70 -1.11 -3.44
C MET A 203 -14.50 -2.41 -3.26
N VAL A 204 -15.10 -2.63 -2.09
CA VAL A 204 -15.92 -3.81 -1.82
C VAL A 204 -17.15 -3.85 -2.73
N GLN A 205 -17.80 -2.72 -2.97
CA GLN A 205 -18.96 -2.63 -3.84
C GLN A 205 -18.62 -2.96 -5.30
N SER A 206 -17.55 -2.39 -5.83
CA SER A 206 -17.11 -2.63 -7.22
C SER A 206 -16.61 -4.06 -7.43
N SER A 207 -15.87 -4.62 -6.46
CA SER A 207 -15.33 -5.98 -6.55
C SER A 207 -16.39 -7.07 -6.36
N SER A 208 -17.42 -6.79 -5.55
CA SER A 208 -18.47 -7.79 -5.26
C SER A 208 -19.59 -7.84 -6.31
N GLY A 209 -19.73 -6.81 -7.16
CA GLY A 209 -20.85 -6.67 -8.09
C GLY A 209 -22.21 -6.56 -7.41
N LEU A 210 -22.27 -6.28 -6.10
CA LEU A 210 -23.49 -6.23 -5.31
C LEU A 210 -24.18 -4.87 -5.46
N SER A 211 -25.51 -4.88 -5.51
CA SER A 211 -26.34 -3.68 -5.62
C SER A 211 -26.54 -2.94 -4.28
N PHE A 212 -26.01 -3.46 -3.19
CA PHE A 212 -26.09 -2.85 -1.87
C PHE A 212 -24.86 -1.98 -1.58
N PRO A 213 -24.98 -0.91 -0.77
CA PRO A 213 -23.85 -0.10 -0.36
C PRO A 213 -22.74 -0.94 0.29
N GLY A 214 -21.47 -0.68 -0.05
CA GLY A 214 -20.32 -1.38 0.50
C GLY A 214 -20.23 -1.39 2.03
N SER A 215 -20.76 -0.35 2.67
CA SER A 215 -20.85 -0.25 4.13
C SER A 215 -21.61 -1.39 4.84
N TYR A 216 -22.44 -2.14 4.12
CA TYR A 216 -23.09 -3.35 4.66
C TYR A 216 -22.14 -4.55 4.73
N PHE A 217 -21.02 -4.51 3.99
CA PHE A 217 -20.15 -5.66 3.81
C PHE A 217 -18.76 -5.48 4.40
N THR A 218 -18.37 -4.25 4.74
CA THR A 218 -17.07 -3.96 5.39
C THR A 218 -17.25 -3.03 6.58
N ASN A 219 -16.46 -3.27 7.63
CA ASN A 219 -16.31 -2.35 8.75
C ASN A 219 -15.04 -1.50 8.64
N ILE A 220 -14.19 -1.81 7.66
CA ILE A 220 -12.98 -1.05 7.37
C ILE A 220 -13.41 0.31 6.82
N LYS A 221 -12.82 1.38 7.34
CA LYS A 221 -13.23 2.75 7.03
C LYS A 221 -12.15 3.57 6.33
N ILE A 222 -11.31 2.91 5.57
CA ILE A 222 -10.34 3.61 4.76
C ILE A 222 -11.05 4.47 3.72
N ALA A 223 -10.73 5.77 3.70
CA ALA A 223 -11.38 6.77 2.85
C ALA A 223 -10.34 7.69 2.20
N ASN A 224 -9.52 7.15 1.30
CA ASN A 224 -8.45 7.89 0.63
C ASN A 224 -8.97 9.14 -0.07
N ALA A 225 -10.16 9.07 -0.68
CA ALA A 225 -10.79 10.21 -1.34
C ALA A 225 -11.18 11.35 -0.37
N GLU A 226 -11.36 11.06 0.91
CA GLU A 226 -11.59 12.09 1.94
C GLU A 226 -10.28 12.54 2.58
N GLU A 227 -9.36 11.63 2.86
CA GLU A 227 -8.06 11.94 3.44
C GLU A 227 -7.23 12.84 2.53
N ILE A 228 -7.24 12.61 1.22
CA ILE A 228 -6.45 13.38 0.25
C ILE A 228 -6.81 14.88 0.25
N LYS A 229 -8.00 15.25 0.69
CA LYS A 229 -8.41 16.66 0.83
C LYS A 229 -7.58 17.43 1.85
N LYS A 230 -6.93 16.75 2.79
CA LYS A 230 -6.08 17.33 3.83
C LYS A 230 -4.61 17.41 3.40
N VAL A 231 -4.24 16.75 2.30
CA VAL A 231 -2.87 16.68 1.81
C VAL A 231 -2.49 17.99 1.13
N ASN A 232 -1.41 18.61 1.60
CA ASN A 232 -0.88 19.86 1.02
C ASN A 232 0.45 19.65 0.30
N GLN A 233 1.11 18.51 0.53
CA GLN A 233 2.38 18.15 -0.10
C GLN A 233 2.19 17.94 -1.62
N PRO A 234 3.25 18.10 -2.44
CA PRO A 234 3.22 17.67 -3.84
C PRO A 234 2.71 16.25 -3.96
N PHE A 235 1.78 16.03 -4.91
CA PHE A 235 1.13 14.76 -5.14
C PHE A 235 1.32 14.29 -6.56
N LEU A 236 1.91 13.10 -6.72
CA LEU A 236 2.03 12.39 -7.99
C LEU A 236 1.08 11.19 -7.98
N TRP A 237 0.26 11.09 -9.00
CA TRP A 237 -0.67 9.98 -9.16
C TRP A 237 -0.44 9.24 -10.47
N PHE A 238 -0.17 7.95 -10.37
CA PHE A 238 -0.14 7.01 -11.50
C PHE A 238 -1.41 6.18 -11.53
N HIS A 239 -1.94 5.91 -12.74
CA HIS A 239 -3.04 4.98 -12.91
C HIS A 239 -3.04 4.32 -14.29
N GLY A 240 -3.31 3.00 -14.34
CA GLY A 240 -3.50 2.28 -15.58
C GLY A 240 -4.88 2.59 -16.19
N SER A 241 -4.93 2.96 -17.49
CA SER A 241 -6.22 3.24 -18.15
C SER A 241 -7.15 2.03 -18.20
N ASP A 242 -6.57 0.83 -18.22
CA ASP A 242 -7.26 -0.45 -18.38
C ASP A 242 -7.33 -1.24 -17.06
N ASP A 243 -7.10 -0.56 -15.92
CA ASP A 243 -7.29 -1.17 -14.61
C ASP A 243 -8.77 -1.50 -14.40
N THR A 244 -9.09 -2.79 -14.44
CA THR A 244 -10.46 -3.32 -14.25
C THR A 244 -10.74 -3.68 -12.78
N PHE A 245 -9.70 -3.75 -11.95
CA PHE A 245 -9.83 -4.04 -10.52
C PHE A 245 -10.15 -2.78 -9.73
N LEU A 246 -9.32 -1.74 -9.88
CA LEU A 246 -9.57 -0.41 -9.33
C LEU A 246 -9.77 0.58 -10.49
N THR A 247 -10.99 0.59 -11.05
CA THR A 247 -11.24 1.38 -12.27
C THR A 247 -10.89 2.84 -12.08
N LEU A 248 -10.23 3.43 -13.08
CA LEU A 248 -9.78 4.81 -13.10
C LEU A 248 -10.86 5.78 -12.58
N ALA A 249 -12.07 5.67 -13.15
CA ALA A 249 -13.17 6.61 -12.88
C ALA A 249 -13.76 6.50 -11.46
N ALA A 250 -13.83 5.29 -10.89
CA ALA A 250 -14.43 5.07 -9.57
C ALA A 250 -13.43 5.25 -8.41
N HIS A 251 -12.12 5.17 -8.71
CA HIS A 251 -11.08 5.15 -7.71
C HIS A 251 -10.06 6.27 -7.88
N GLY A 252 -9.02 6.09 -8.67
CA GLY A 252 -7.90 7.03 -8.76
C GLY A 252 -8.30 8.43 -9.19
N GLN A 253 -9.22 8.56 -10.15
CA GLN A 253 -9.72 9.87 -10.58
C GLN A 253 -10.48 10.61 -9.46
N VAL A 254 -11.21 9.87 -8.61
CA VAL A 254 -11.92 10.47 -7.47
C VAL A 254 -10.91 10.98 -6.44
N VAL A 255 -9.86 10.18 -6.15
CA VAL A 255 -8.78 10.60 -5.25
C VAL A 255 -8.09 11.86 -5.79
N PHE A 256 -7.68 11.85 -7.06
CA PHE A 256 -6.99 12.98 -7.66
C PHE A 256 -7.84 14.25 -7.71
N ASN A 257 -9.13 14.15 -8.06
CA ASN A 257 -10.03 15.28 -8.11
C ASN A 257 -10.29 15.91 -6.73
N ASN A 258 -10.13 15.14 -5.67
CA ASN A 258 -10.31 15.60 -4.30
C ASN A 258 -9.05 16.22 -3.69
N TYR A 259 -7.89 16.08 -4.35
CA TYR A 259 -6.66 16.72 -3.90
C TYR A 259 -6.81 18.25 -3.98
N SER A 260 -6.57 18.94 -2.87
CA SER A 260 -6.72 20.38 -2.75
C SER A 260 -5.40 21.16 -2.74
N GLY A 261 -4.26 20.45 -2.72
CA GLY A 261 -2.95 21.06 -2.78
C GLY A 261 -2.62 21.68 -4.15
N ILE A 262 -1.57 22.47 -4.21
CA ILE A 262 -1.23 23.29 -5.40
C ILE A 262 -0.33 22.59 -6.41
N ARG A 263 0.21 21.42 -6.10
CA ARG A 263 1.16 20.69 -6.95
C ARG A 263 0.72 19.23 -7.13
N GLY A 264 -0.33 19.03 -7.91
CA GLY A 264 -0.78 17.71 -8.34
C GLY A 264 -0.32 17.40 -9.76
N LYS A 265 0.24 16.19 -9.97
CA LYS A 265 0.56 15.65 -11.29
C LYS A 265 -0.13 14.31 -11.46
N SER A 266 -0.79 14.08 -12.59
CA SER A 266 -1.39 12.81 -12.96
C SER A 266 -0.66 12.20 -14.14
N VAL A 267 -0.40 10.89 -14.08
CA VAL A 267 0.20 10.09 -15.15
C VAL A 267 -0.73 8.91 -15.42
N ILE A 268 -1.54 9.02 -16.47
CA ILE A 268 -2.44 7.95 -16.89
C ILE A 268 -1.76 7.14 -17.97
N VAL A 269 -1.45 5.88 -17.67
CA VAL A 269 -0.69 5.01 -18.57
C VAL A 269 -1.65 4.20 -19.43
N ALA A 270 -1.66 4.52 -20.73
CA ALA A 270 -2.56 3.87 -21.69
C ALA A 270 -2.26 2.37 -21.82
N GLY A 271 -3.28 1.52 -21.70
CA GLY A 271 -3.17 0.08 -21.79
C GLY A 271 -2.63 -0.61 -20.54
N ALA A 272 -2.18 0.15 -19.52
CA ALA A 272 -1.76 -0.44 -18.26
C ALA A 272 -2.96 -0.90 -17.42
N GLN A 273 -2.78 -2.02 -16.73
CA GLN A 273 -3.71 -2.62 -15.80
C GLN A 273 -3.23 -2.41 -14.36
N HIS A 274 -3.85 -3.15 -13.40
CA HIS A 274 -3.56 -2.97 -11.98
C HIS A 274 -2.12 -3.38 -11.62
N ASP A 275 -1.70 -4.55 -12.07
CA ASP A 275 -0.41 -5.18 -11.74
C ASP A 275 0.07 -6.14 -12.84
N GLY A 276 1.16 -6.86 -12.58
CA GLY A 276 1.69 -7.95 -13.40
C GLY A 276 2.25 -7.47 -14.74
N GLU A 277 2.07 -8.33 -15.79
CA GLU A 277 2.58 -8.10 -17.16
C GLU A 277 2.15 -6.78 -17.79
N LYS A 278 1.04 -6.26 -17.32
CA LYS A 278 0.47 -4.99 -17.77
C LYS A 278 0.44 -3.94 -16.66
N GLY A 279 1.20 -4.15 -15.60
CA GLY A 279 1.39 -3.14 -14.57
C GLY A 279 2.05 -1.87 -15.13
N ILE A 280 1.83 -0.77 -14.47
CA ILE A 280 2.30 0.56 -14.92
C ILE A 280 3.80 0.57 -15.25
N PRO A 281 4.71 0.08 -14.39
CA PRO A 281 6.14 0.14 -14.69
C PRO A 281 6.55 -0.66 -15.93
N VAL A 282 5.82 -1.75 -16.22
CA VAL A 282 6.10 -2.61 -17.39
C VAL A 282 5.61 -1.95 -18.67
N VAL A 283 4.38 -1.46 -18.69
CA VAL A 283 3.78 -0.83 -19.89
C VAL A 283 4.45 0.48 -20.23
N MET A 284 4.79 1.28 -19.23
CA MET A 284 5.46 2.56 -19.37
C MET A 284 6.94 2.40 -19.76
N GLY A 285 7.56 1.33 -19.28
CA GLY A 285 9.00 1.11 -19.35
C GLY A 285 9.70 1.66 -18.11
N PHE A 286 10.62 0.87 -17.55
CA PHE A 286 11.24 1.16 -16.25
C PHE A 286 11.98 2.51 -16.22
N SER A 287 12.69 2.86 -17.30
CA SER A 287 13.40 4.13 -17.38
C SER A 287 12.45 5.34 -17.36
N GLU A 288 11.36 5.28 -18.11
CA GLU A 288 10.35 6.36 -18.13
C GLU A 288 9.65 6.47 -16.78
N TYR A 289 9.25 5.34 -16.21
CA TYR A 289 8.63 5.28 -14.88
C TYR A 289 9.49 5.91 -13.78
N LEU A 290 10.82 5.66 -13.79
CA LEU A 290 11.75 6.22 -12.82
C LEU A 290 12.04 7.71 -13.01
N ASN A 291 11.75 8.26 -14.18
CA ASN A 291 11.98 9.67 -14.50
C ASN A 291 10.77 10.56 -14.22
N GLU A 292 9.61 9.98 -13.99
CA GLU A 292 8.39 10.71 -13.64
C GLU A 292 8.40 11.24 -12.23
#